data_122919595ce8ff1429413f068b1c30e0
#
_entry.id   122919595ce8ff1429413f068b1c30e0
#
_cell.length_a   1.000
_cell.length_b   1.000
_cell.length_c   1.000
_cell.angle_alpha   90.00
_cell.angle_beta   90.00
_cell.angle_gamma   90.00
#
_symmetry.space_group_name_H-M   'P 1'
#
loop_
_entity.id
_entity.type
_entity.pdbx_description
1 polymer ?
#
loop_
_entity_poly.entity_id
_entity_poly.type
_entity_poly.pdbx_seq_one_letter_code
_entity_poly.pdbx_strand_id
1 'polypeptide(L)'
;MPGGGQFRTVIYYGPWQCSAQLMNYCQEKCAGSGHVLQGCMWLADVKMDFQGTLVRAGSRFGMTRCCCNYATLTPGQNAASRDRWDNIREGFRNRWAERFGAWPGEANGKPYQGHHIRDLKHGGNPTDWDNIIPFPKDIHDTLNGLYNQCYANEPPWTSTGVDYPYGE
;
A
#
# COMPACT_ATOMS: atom_id res chain seq x y z
N MET A 1 24.45 17.03 3.17
CA MET A 1 23.68 16.80 3.59
C MET A 1 23.50 16.18 4.14
N PRO A 2 24.04 16.65 4.21
CA PRO A 2 23.79 15.84 4.79
C PRO A 2 22.81 15.16 4.91
N GLY A 3 23.17 14.87 5.15
CA GLY A 3 22.33 13.79 5.14
C GLY A 3 20.94 14.13 5.34
N GLY A 4 20.73 15.03 6.18
CA GLY A 4 19.38 15.38 6.57
C GLY A 4 18.45 15.72 5.42
N GLY A 5 18.98 16.29 4.37
CA GLY A 5 18.15 16.60 3.22
C GLY A 5 17.96 15.45 2.24
N GLN A 6 18.52 14.31 2.59
CA GLN A 6 18.60 13.19 1.67
C GLN A 6 17.60 12.10 2.03
N PHE A 7 16.34 12.43 1.94
CA PHE A 7 15.31 11.42 2.11
C PHE A 7 15.14 10.64 0.80
N ARG A 8 14.67 9.41 0.94
CA ARG A 8 14.39 8.60 -0.23
C ARG A 8 13.04 8.97 -0.81
N THR A 9 13.01 9.04 -2.14
CA THR A 9 11.78 9.22 -2.87
C THR A 9 11.43 7.89 -3.52
N VAL A 10 10.20 7.44 -3.37
CA VAL A 10 9.73 6.21 -3.96
C VAL A 10 8.70 6.55 -5.03
N ILE A 11 8.88 6.01 -6.21
CA ILE A 11 7.97 6.20 -7.34
C ILE A 11 7.16 4.92 -7.50
N TYR A 12 5.84 5.05 -7.52
CA TYR A 12 4.95 3.92 -7.66
C TYR A 12 4.36 3.89 -9.06
N TYR A 13 4.35 2.70 -9.63
CA TYR A 13 3.75 2.42 -10.93
C TYR A 13 2.48 1.61 -10.76
N GLY A 14 1.48 1.94 -11.52
CA GLY A 14 0.20 1.29 -11.44
C GLY A 14 -0.87 2.21 -10.87
N PRO A 15 -1.96 1.69 -10.35
CA PRO A 15 -2.20 0.24 -10.15
C PRO A 15 -2.54 -0.47 -11.46
N TRP A 16 -2.25 -1.75 -11.49
CA TRP A 16 -2.55 -2.62 -12.62
C TRP A 16 -3.46 -3.76 -12.19
N GLN A 17 -4.12 -4.36 -13.18
CA GLN A 17 -4.85 -5.60 -12.97
C GLN A 17 -3.88 -6.69 -12.51
N CYS A 18 -4.32 -7.53 -11.59
CA CYS A 18 -3.51 -8.66 -11.15
C CYS A 18 -3.32 -9.66 -12.28
N SER A 19 -2.14 -10.28 -12.33
CA SER A 19 -1.93 -11.46 -13.16
C SER A 19 -2.77 -12.61 -12.65
N ALA A 20 -2.89 -13.67 -13.45
CA ALA A 20 -3.58 -14.88 -13.02
C ALA A 20 -2.99 -15.44 -11.72
N GLN A 21 -1.68 -15.37 -11.57
CA GLN A 21 -0.98 -15.85 -10.38
C GLN A 21 -1.36 -15.03 -9.15
N LEU A 22 -1.36 -13.71 -9.27
CA LEU A 22 -1.75 -12.83 -8.16
C LEU A 22 -3.23 -12.97 -7.83
N MET A 23 -4.07 -13.16 -8.85
CA MET A 23 -5.49 -13.38 -8.65
C MET A 23 -5.73 -14.66 -7.83
N ASN A 24 -5.03 -15.74 -8.15
CA ASN A 24 -5.11 -16.98 -7.39
C ASN A 24 -4.63 -16.79 -5.94
N TYR A 25 -3.53 -16.08 -5.77
CA TYR A 25 -3.04 -15.75 -4.43
C TYR A 25 -4.11 -15.02 -3.61
N CYS A 26 -4.77 -14.02 -4.21
CA CYS A 26 -5.81 -13.28 -3.53
C CYS A 26 -7.06 -14.12 -3.24
N GLN A 27 -7.44 -14.99 -4.17
CA GLN A 27 -8.57 -15.91 -3.96
C GLN A 27 -8.32 -16.80 -2.75
N GLU A 28 -7.12 -17.37 -2.65
CA GLU A 28 -6.76 -18.22 -1.53
C GLU A 28 -6.70 -17.44 -0.21
N LYS A 29 -6.16 -16.22 -0.27
CA LYS A 29 -6.07 -15.36 0.92
C LYS A 29 -7.47 -15.01 1.45
N CYS A 30 -8.39 -14.62 0.58
CA CYS A 30 -9.75 -14.31 0.99
C CYS A 30 -10.46 -15.54 1.54
N ALA A 31 -10.34 -16.69 0.86
CA ALA A 31 -10.95 -17.94 1.30
C ALA A 31 -10.42 -18.38 2.65
N GLY A 32 -9.13 -18.19 2.90
CA GLY A 32 -8.51 -18.57 4.17
C GLY A 32 -9.07 -17.84 5.38
N SER A 33 -9.68 -16.66 5.18
CA SER A 33 -10.34 -15.91 6.24
C SER A 33 -11.86 -15.95 6.13
N GLY A 34 -12.40 -16.82 5.30
CA GLY A 34 -13.85 -16.98 5.15
C GLY A 34 -14.50 -15.93 4.28
N HIS A 35 -13.74 -15.33 3.38
CA HIS A 35 -14.21 -14.25 2.52
C HIS A 35 -14.09 -14.61 1.04
N VAL A 36 -14.67 -13.77 0.20
CA VAL A 36 -14.65 -13.93 -1.26
C VAL A 36 -13.94 -12.74 -1.87
N LEU A 37 -13.14 -12.99 -2.91
CA LEU A 37 -12.43 -11.94 -3.63
C LEU A 37 -13.40 -11.16 -4.50
N GLN A 38 -13.41 -9.83 -4.33
CA GLN A 38 -14.24 -8.91 -5.10
C GLN A 38 -13.45 -8.27 -6.24
N GLY A 39 -12.17 -8.05 -6.05
CA GLY A 39 -11.29 -7.45 -7.05
C GLY A 39 -9.85 -7.56 -6.62
N CYS A 40 -8.93 -7.36 -7.56
CA CYS A 40 -7.51 -7.47 -7.31
C CYS A 40 -6.75 -6.41 -8.11
N MET A 41 -5.86 -5.69 -7.43
CA MET A 41 -4.98 -4.72 -8.07
C MET A 41 -3.60 -4.78 -7.45
N TRP A 42 -2.58 -4.36 -8.19
CA TRP A 42 -1.26 -4.30 -7.60
C TRP A 42 -0.48 -3.10 -8.10
N LEU A 43 0.44 -2.69 -7.26
CA LEU A 43 1.38 -1.60 -7.51
C LEU A 43 2.78 -2.16 -7.48
N ALA A 44 3.58 -1.75 -8.44
CA ALA A 44 5.01 -1.96 -8.38
C ALA A 44 5.67 -0.62 -8.12
N ASP A 45 6.83 -0.68 -7.54
CA ASP A 45 7.57 0.52 -7.20
C ASP A 45 9.02 0.44 -7.64
N VAL A 46 9.57 1.61 -7.82
CA VAL A 46 11.00 1.79 -7.91
C VAL A 46 11.36 2.96 -7.01
N LYS A 47 12.55 2.97 -6.51
CA LYS A 47 13.01 4.11 -5.72
C LYS A 47 14.12 4.83 -6.46
N MET A 48 14.23 6.12 -6.20
CA MET A 48 15.34 6.93 -6.68
C MET A 48 16.23 7.27 -5.49
N ASP A 49 17.52 7.22 -5.70
CA ASP A 49 18.43 7.71 -4.69
C ASP A 49 18.46 9.25 -4.72
N PHE A 50 19.23 9.83 -3.81
CA PHE A 50 19.28 11.28 -3.71
C PHE A 50 19.93 11.95 -4.93
N GLN A 51 20.55 11.17 -5.78
CA GLN A 51 21.16 11.68 -7.02
C GLN A 51 20.22 11.55 -8.22
N GLY A 52 19.04 10.97 -8.01
CA GLY A 52 18.06 10.79 -9.06
C GLY A 52 18.22 9.50 -9.85
N THR A 53 19.09 8.61 -9.43
CA THR A 53 19.26 7.32 -10.10
C THR A 53 18.10 6.40 -9.78
N LEU A 54 17.49 5.85 -10.84
CA LEU A 54 16.37 4.96 -10.69
C LEU A 54 16.85 3.57 -10.26
N VAL A 55 16.33 3.09 -9.14
CA VAL A 55 16.72 1.80 -8.59
C VAL A 55 15.46 1.04 -8.21
N ARG A 56 15.40 -0.23 -8.61
CA ARG A 56 14.26 -1.10 -8.22
C ARG A 56 14.24 -1.26 -6.71
N ALA A 57 13.08 -1.01 -6.11
CA ALA A 57 12.95 -1.05 -4.65
C ALA A 57 12.76 -2.47 -4.13
N GLY A 58 12.38 -3.40 -4.98
CA GLY A 58 12.09 -4.76 -4.58
C GLY A 58 10.68 -4.89 -3.99
N SER A 59 10.33 -6.09 -3.58
CA SER A 59 8.97 -6.40 -3.14
C SER A 59 8.54 -5.68 -1.86
N ARG A 60 9.49 -5.07 -1.15
CA ARG A 60 9.17 -4.41 0.11
C ARG A 60 8.22 -3.22 -0.07
N PHE A 61 8.35 -2.52 -1.18
CA PHE A 61 7.55 -1.33 -1.46
C PHE A 61 6.39 -1.61 -2.41
N GLY A 62 6.38 -2.77 -3.05
CA GLY A 62 5.24 -3.16 -3.87
C GLY A 62 4.12 -3.71 -3.01
N MET A 63 2.91 -3.68 -3.53
CA MET A 63 1.79 -4.30 -2.82
C MET A 63 0.75 -4.84 -3.79
N THR A 64 0.12 -5.93 -3.36
CA THR A 64 -1.05 -6.48 -4.02
C THR A 64 -2.26 -6.25 -3.11
N ARG A 65 -3.28 -5.60 -3.64
CA ARG A 65 -4.52 -5.40 -2.91
C ARG A 65 -5.49 -6.50 -3.26
N CYS A 66 -5.76 -7.37 -2.30
CA CYS A 66 -6.81 -8.37 -2.41
C CYS A 66 -8.08 -7.78 -1.81
N CYS A 67 -8.99 -7.34 -2.66
CA CYS A 67 -10.24 -6.74 -2.19
C CYS A 67 -11.23 -7.84 -1.85
N CYS A 68 -11.11 -8.39 -0.66
CA CYS A 68 -12.03 -9.39 -0.15
C CYS A 68 -13.31 -8.69 0.35
N ASN A 69 -14.41 -9.44 0.47
CA ASN A 69 -15.67 -8.90 0.95
C ASN A 69 -15.71 -8.72 2.47
N TYR A 70 -14.69 -8.08 3.01
CA TYR A 70 -14.63 -7.77 4.43
C TYR A 70 -15.76 -6.84 4.84
N ALA A 71 -16.26 -7.03 6.05
CA ALA A 71 -17.23 -6.10 6.63
C ALA A 71 -16.56 -4.73 6.85
N THR A 72 -17.30 -3.67 6.58
CA THR A 72 -16.81 -2.32 6.85
C THR A 72 -17.03 -1.96 8.32
N LEU A 73 -16.09 -1.19 8.87
CA LEU A 73 -16.22 -0.69 10.23
C LEU A 73 -17.30 0.40 10.30
N THR A 74 -17.92 0.52 11.47
CA THR A 74 -18.76 1.69 11.75
C THR A 74 -17.90 2.95 11.77
N PRO A 75 -18.50 4.15 11.60
CA PRO A 75 -17.73 5.39 11.71
C PRO A 75 -16.96 5.52 13.03
N GLY A 76 -17.54 5.09 14.14
CA GLY A 76 -16.86 5.13 15.44
C GLY A 76 -15.67 4.19 15.51
N GLN A 77 -15.83 2.96 15.00
CA GLN A 77 -14.74 1.99 14.94
C GLN A 77 -13.62 2.47 14.03
N ASN A 78 -13.97 3.06 12.89
CA ASN A 78 -12.99 3.59 11.96
C ASN A 78 -12.21 4.75 12.58
N ALA A 79 -12.88 5.65 13.28
CA ALA A 79 -12.23 6.76 13.99
C ALA A 79 -11.26 6.25 15.06
N ALA A 80 -11.67 5.24 15.83
CA ALA A 80 -10.81 4.65 16.85
C ALA A 80 -9.56 3.99 16.23
N SER A 81 -9.71 3.31 15.10
CA SER A 81 -8.56 2.74 14.38
C SER A 81 -7.57 3.82 13.92
N ARG A 82 -8.10 4.92 13.37
CA ARG A 82 -7.25 6.04 12.93
C ARG A 82 -6.50 6.67 14.10
N ASP A 83 -7.16 6.82 15.23
CA ASP A 83 -6.53 7.37 16.43
C ASP A 83 -5.39 6.47 16.91
N ARG A 84 -5.58 5.16 16.87
CA ARG A 84 -4.53 4.22 17.23
C ARG A 84 -3.30 4.37 16.35
N TRP A 85 -3.50 4.51 15.04
CA TRP A 85 -2.40 4.76 14.12
C TRP A 85 -1.73 6.10 14.40
N ASP A 86 -2.52 7.17 14.55
CA ASP A 86 -1.99 8.51 14.79
C ASP A 86 -1.13 8.56 16.04
N ASN A 87 -1.49 7.80 17.07
CA ASN A 87 -0.76 7.79 18.32
C ASN A 87 0.60 7.09 18.23
N ILE A 88 0.77 6.14 17.31
CA ILE A 88 2.01 5.36 17.25
C ILE A 88 2.84 5.61 16.00
N ARG A 89 2.33 6.39 15.06
CA ARG A 89 2.95 6.48 13.72
C ARG A 89 4.39 6.99 13.74
N GLU A 90 4.71 7.93 14.63
CA GLU A 90 6.07 8.46 14.72
C GLU A 90 7.06 7.38 15.16
N GLY A 91 6.74 6.69 16.24
CA GLY A 91 7.56 5.57 16.72
C GLY A 91 7.63 4.43 15.71
N PHE A 92 6.54 4.18 14.99
CA PHE A 92 6.51 3.18 13.92
C PHE A 92 7.52 3.53 12.83
N ARG A 93 7.52 4.79 12.35
CA ARG A 93 8.45 5.24 11.32
C ARG A 93 9.90 5.11 11.76
N ASN A 94 10.19 5.39 13.02
CA ASN A 94 11.52 5.25 13.58
C ASN A 94 11.98 3.80 13.60
N ARG A 95 11.12 2.88 14.01
CA ARG A 95 11.43 1.44 13.99
C ARG A 95 11.59 0.92 12.56
N TRP A 96 10.76 1.41 11.64
CA TRP A 96 10.86 1.06 10.23
C TRP A 96 12.21 1.49 9.67
N ALA A 97 12.67 2.67 10.04
CA ALA A 97 13.96 3.19 9.59
C ALA A 97 15.14 2.34 10.07
N GLU A 98 15.05 1.81 11.27
CA GLU A 98 16.08 0.92 11.80
C GLU A 98 16.23 -0.34 10.97
N ARG A 99 15.14 -0.81 10.37
CA ARG A 99 15.11 -2.09 9.68
C ARG A 99 15.26 -1.95 8.16
N PHE A 100 14.70 -0.92 7.57
CA PHE A 100 14.65 -0.77 6.11
C PHE A 100 15.33 0.49 5.59
N GLY A 101 15.89 1.30 6.46
CA GLY A 101 16.43 2.60 6.12
C GLY A 101 15.37 3.68 6.27
N ALA A 102 15.76 4.93 6.07
CA ALA A 102 14.91 6.08 6.36
C ALA A 102 13.52 5.95 5.75
N TRP A 103 12.50 6.27 6.53
CA TRP A 103 11.13 6.37 6.03
C TRP A 103 11.10 7.45 4.95
N PRO A 104 10.53 7.17 3.76
CA PRO A 104 10.55 8.14 2.68
C PRO A 104 9.78 9.42 3.01
N GLY A 105 10.14 10.51 2.34
CA GLY A 105 9.48 11.79 2.55
C GLY A 105 9.27 12.55 1.26
N GLU A 106 8.36 13.51 1.33
CA GLU A 106 8.05 14.42 0.22
C GLU A 106 9.15 15.46 0.06
N ALA A 107 9.14 16.14 -1.08
CA ALA A 107 10.10 17.21 -1.34
C ALA A 107 10.03 18.33 -0.30
N ASN A 108 8.86 18.54 0.31
CA ASN A 108 8.66 19.56 1.34
C ASN A 108 9.11 19.11 2.73
N GLY A 109 9.71 17.94 2.86
CA GLY A 109 10.19 17.40 4.13
C GLY A 109 9.16 16.65 4.95
N LYS A 110 7.90 16.61 4.53
CA LYS A 110 6.89 15.84 5.24
C LYS A 110 7.06 14.36 4.97
N PRO A 111 6.90 13.49 5.97
CA PRO A 111 7.02 12.06 5.74
C PRO A 111 5.89 11.55 4.87
N TYR A 112 6.17 10.48 4.11
CA TYR A 112 5.13 9.75 3.41
C TYR A 112 4.09 9.24 4.39
N GLN A 113 2.88 9.07 3.92
CA GLN A 113 1.80 8.53 4.73
C GLN A 113 1.98 7.03 4.92
N GLY A 114 1.55 6.54 6.07
CA GLY A 114 1.47 5.10 6.29
C GLY A 114 0.23 4.56 5.58
N HIS A 115 0.45 3.78 4.55
CA HIS A 115 -0.65 3.17 3.80
C HIS A 115 -0.94 1.79 4.38
N HIS A 116 -2.18 1.59 4.78
CA HIS A 116 -2.63 0.29 5.29
C HIS A 116 -3.04 -0.60 4.12
N ILE A 117 -2.34 -1.71 3.94
CA ILE A 117 -2.58 -2.63 2.82
C ILE A 117 -4.02 -3.15 2.87
N ARG A 118 -4.45 -3.65 4.03
CA ARG A 118 -5.87 -3.81 4.30
C ARG A 118 -6.32 -2.53 4.99
N ASP A 119 -7.15 -1.76 4.32
CA ASP A 119 -7.51 -0.43 4.79
C ASP A 119 -8.30 -0.47 6.10
N LEU A 120 -8.23 0.60 6.85
CA LEU A 120 -8.87 0.69 8.17
C LEU A 120 -10.37 0.51 8.09
N LYS A 121 -10.99 1.08 7.06
CA LYS A 121 -12.43 0.98 6.84
C LYS A 121 -12.89 -0.48 6.72
N HIS A 122 -12.07 -1.34 6.16
CA HIS A 122 -12.37 -2.77 5.98
C HIS A 122 -11.70 -3.63 7.06
N GLY A 123 -11.39 -3.05 8.19
CA GLY A 123 -10.92 -3.78 9.36
C GLY A 123 -9.44 -4.09 9.39
N GLY A 124 -8.64 -3.41 8.56
CA GLY A 124 -7.20 -3.57 8.60
C GLY A 124 -6.62 -3.16 9.96
N ASN A 125 -5.61 -3.86 10.42
CA ASN A 125 -4.97 -3.54 11.69
C ASN A 125 -4.22 -2.22 11.56
N PRO A 126 -4.55 -1.20 12.39
CA PRO A 126 -3.93 0.13 12.27
C PRO A 126 -2.47 0.19 12.67
N THR A 127 -1.96 -0.81 13.38
CA THR A 127 -0.61 -0.77 13.96
C THR A 127 0.25 -1.97 13.56
N ASP A 128 -0.27 -2.86 12.71
CA ASP A 128 0.44 -4.07 12.31
C ASP A 128 1.57 -3.72 11.36
N TRP A 129 2.75 -4.18 11.72
CA TRP A 129 3.97 -4.00 10.95
C TRP A 129 3.83 -4.45 9.49
N ASP A 130 3.16 -5.58 9.26
CA ASP A 130 3.03 -6.16 7.93
C ASP A 130 1.89 -5.54 7.10
N ASN A 131 1.10 -4.67 7.72
CA ASN A 131 -0.05 -4.03 7.05
C ASN A 131 0.24 -2.59 6.61
N ILE A 132 1.46 -2.09 6.81
CA ILE A 132 1.75 -0.66 6.61
C ILE A 132 2.99 -0.49 5.74
N ILE A 133 2.84 0.29 4.67
CA ILE A 133 3.95 0.68 3.81
C ILE A 133 3.89 2.19 3.55
N PRO A 134 5.04 2.82 3.27
CA PRO A 134 5.06 4.26 3.00
C PRO A 134 4.54 4.58 1.59
N PHE A 135 3.62 5.53 1.50
CA PHE A 135 3.09 6.02 0.23
C PHE A 135 3.16 7.54 0.16
N PRO A 136 3.51 8.11 -1.01
CA PRO A 136 3.33 9.55 -1.21
C PRO A 136 1.86 9.91 -1.15
N LYS A 137 1.57 11.13 -0.73
CA LYS A 137 0.20 11.57 -0.49
C LYS A 137 -0.67 11.49 -1.76
N ASP A 138 -0.12 11.91 -2.90
CA ASP A 138 -0.87 11.90 -4.16
C ASP A 138 -1.28 10.48 -4.58
N ILE A 139 -0.37 9.52 -4.44
CA ILE A 139 -0.67 8.11 -4.74
C ILE A 139 -1.71 7.57 -3.77
N HIS A 140 -1.53 7.87 -2.49
CA HIS A 140 -2.46 7.43 -1.45
C HIS A 140 -3.88 7.93 -1.73
N ASP A 141 -4.02 9.21 -2.08
CA ASP A 141 -5.31 9.81 -2.36
C ASP A 141 -5.96 9.22 -3.62
N THR A 142 -5.16 8.98 -4.67
CA THR A 142 -5.65 8.37 -5.90
C THR A 142 -6.17 6.95 -5.65
N LEU A 143 -5.43 6.16 -4.88
CA LEU A 143 -5.81 4.78 -4.61
C LEU A 143 -7.10 4.68 -3.81
N ASN A 144 -7.38 5.62 -2.92
CA ASN A 144 -8.60 5.58 -2.12
C ASN A 144 -9.86 5.50 -2.98
N GLY A 145 -9.89 6.23 -4.10
CA GLY A 145 -11.01 6.14 -5.04
C GLY A 145 -11.06 4.82 -5.79
N LEU A 146 -9.89 4.33 -6.20
CA LEU A 146 -9.81 3.07 -6.95
C LEU A 146 -10.15 1.86 -6.10
N TYR A 147 -9.85 1.90 -4.80
CA TYR A 147 -10.22 0.81 -3.89
C TYR A 147 -11.72 0.62 -3.81
N ASN A 148 -12.49 1.68 -3.89
CA ASN A 148 -13.95 1.56 -3.91
C ASN A 148 -14.42 0.72 -5.09
N GLN A 149 -13.82 0.91 -6.26
CA GLN A 149 -14.12 0.11 -7.45
C GLN A 149 -13.70 -1.34 -7.27
N CYS A 150 -12.53 -1.56 -6.69
CA CYS A 150 -11.99 -2.89 -6.44
C CYS A 150 -12.90 -3.68 -5.50
N TYR A 151 -13.32 -3.07 -4.39
CA TYR A 151 -14.23 -3.71 -3.44
C TYR A 151 -15.64 -3.85 -3.97
N ALA A 152 -16.02 -3.03 -4.95
CA ALA A 152 -17.35 -3.09 -5.57
C ALA A 152 -17.46 -4.12 -6.70
N ASN A 153 -16.41 -4.91 -6.92
CA ASN A 153 -16.38 -5.92 -7.98
C ASN A 153 -16.51 -5.31 -9.37
N GLU A 154 -15.91 -4.14 -9.59
CA GLU A 154 -16.01 -3.42 -10.86
C GLU A 154 -14.79 -3.67 -11.75
N PRO A 155 -15.00 -3.74 -13.08
CA PRO A 155 -13.86 -3.77 -14.00
C PRO A 155 -13.03 -2.49 -13.85
N PRO A 156 -11.71 -2.55 -14.11
CA PRO A 156 -10.97 -3.70 -14.65
C PRO A 156 -10.45 -4.68 -13.57
N TRP A 157 -10.81 -4.48 -12.32
CA TRP A 157 -10.20 -5.20 -11.19
C TRP A 157 -10.68 -6.64 -11.04
N THR A 158 -11.67 -7.04 -11.84
CA THR A 158 -12.23 -8.39 -11.80
C THR A 158 -11.65 -9.30 -12.88
N SER A 159 -10.80 -8.77 -13.76
CA SER A 159 -10.18 -9.56 -14.82
C SER A 159 -8.66 -9.53 -14.68
N THR A 160 -8.02 -10.57 -15.24
CA THR A 160 -6.57 -10.69 -15.15
C THR A 160 -5.86 -9.83 -16.17
N GLY A 161 -4.68 -9.34 -15.78
CA GLY A 161 -3.79 -8.61 -16.67
C GLY A 161 -2.55 -9.43 -16.98
N VAL A 162 -1.51 -8.75 -17.44
CA VAL A 162 -0.24 -9.40 -17.78
C VAL A 162 0.52 -9.76 -16.50
N ASP A 163 1.40 -10.76 -16.62
CA ASP A 163 2.20 -11.18 -15.47
C ASP A 163 3.23 -10.14 -15.07
N TYR A 164 3.61 -9.30 -15.98
CA TYR A 164 4.69 -8.36 -15.77
C TYR A 164 4.29 -7.00 -16.34
N PRO A 165 3.72 -6.14 -15.51
CA PRO A 165 3.05 -4.93 -16.01
C PRO A 165 3.98 -3.85 -16.55
N TYR A 166 5.28 -3.88 -16.22
CA TYR A 166 6.22 -2.96 -16.84
C TYR A 166 7.48 -3.71 -17.25
N GLY A 167 8.09 -3.25 -18.33
CA GLY A 167 9.29 -3.88 -18.86
C GLY A 167 10.51 -3.65 -17.98
N GLU A 168 11.49 -4.42 -18.19
CA GLU A 168 12.78 -4.25 -17.51
C GLU A 168 13.54 -3.10 -18.05
#